data_6d636915e540944711212f46cd8f9fbf
#
_entry.id   6d636915e540944711212f46cd8f9fbf
#
_cell.length_a   1.000
_cell.length_b   1.000
_cell.length_c   1.000
_cell.angle_alpha   90.00
_cell.angle_beta   90.00
_cell.angle_gamma   90.00
#
_symmetry.space_group_name_H-M   'P 1'
#
loop_
_entity.id
_entity.type
_entity.pdbx_description
1 polymer ?
#
loop_
_entity_poly.entity_id
_entity_poly.type
_entity_poly.pdbx_seq_one_letter_code
_entity_poly.pdbx_strand_id
1 'polypeptide(L)'
;MTTPKTTAPEITEAPETAEIPAFDLNMHAARLLMREPFFAAISRRINKKATRSIPTAGVTVTKDGQFELVYNPDFMGKLEDAHKLGVLKHEFYHLIFEHVTGTRFAHFRDLSGPERKLHNIGMDLAINSHLQGELPDMCCMPGQGPFAEYEAFLSAEQYIALLRQKEEEGEGEGNGEGGEGGEGEGEGTGGSGDGQFDDHDGWGA
;
A
#
# COMPACT_ATOMS: atom_id res chain seq x y z
N MET A 1 51.19 33.57 -34.20
CA MET A 1 50.62 33.35 -32.86
C MET A 1 49.17 33.00 -33.06
N THR A 2 48.88 31.74 -33.06
CA THR A 2 47.53 31.17 -33.28
C THR A 2 46.97 30.71 -31.92
N THR A 3 45.92 31.36 -31.46
CA THR A 3 45.22 31.00 -30.22
C THR A 3 44.39 29.75 -30.42
N PRO A 4 44.40 28.76 -29.51
CA PRO A 4 43.56 27.59 -29.59
C PRO A 4 42.12 27.94 -29.20
N LYS A 5 41.15 27.48 -30.00
CA LYS A 5 39.72 27.59 -29.81
C LYS A 5 39.29 26.52 -28.79
N THR A 6 38.92 26.97 -27.59
CA THR A 6 38.34 26.08 -26.55
C THR A 6 36.94 25.67 -26.99
N THR A 7 36.75 24.38 -27.23
CA THR A 7 35.45 23.76 -27.46
C THR A 7 34.78 23.55 -26.11
N ALA A 8 33.60 24.11 -25.91
CA ALA A 8 32.78 23.88 -24.72
C ALA A 8 32.31 22.39 -24.64
N PRO A 9 32.16 21.80 -23.44
CA PRO A 9 31.67 20.44 -23.32
C PRO A 9 30.22 20.36 -23.76
N GLU A 10 29.95 19.37 -24.59
CA GLU A 10 28.63 18.97 -25.06
C GLU A 10 27.79 18.52 -23.83
N ILE A 11 26.67 19.20 -23.60
CA ILE A 11 25.72 18.86 -22.56
C ILE A 11 25.02 17.58 -23.02
N THR A 12 25.39 16.47 -22.43
CA THR A 12 24.69 15.18 -22.62
C THR A 12 23.27 15.35 -22.10
N GLU A 13 22.28 15.25 -22.97
CA GLU A 13 20.87 15.23 -22.62
C GLU A 13 20.63 14.12 -21.60
N ALA A 14 19.86 14.45 -20.55
CA ALA A 14 19.42 13.50 -19.55
C ALA A 14 18.63 12.35 -20.22
N PRO A 15 18.70 11.10 -19.70
CA PRO A 15 18.01 9.99 -20.32
C PRO A 15 16.52 10.28 -20.40
N GLU A 16 15.99 10.11 -21.61
CA GLU A 16 14.58 10.15 -21.94
C GLU A 16 13.80 9.33 -20.90
N THR A 17 12.85 9.95 -20.23
CA THR A 17 12.01 9.31 -19.22
C THR A 17 11.33 8.12 -19.89
N ALA A 18 11.72 6.92 -19.51
CA ALA A 18 11.11 5.68 -20.02
C ALA A 18 9.57 5.78 -19.82
N GLU A 19 8.83 5.68 -20.92
CA GLU A 19 7.37 5.69 -20.89
C GLU A 19 6.89 4.54 -19.98
N ILE A 20 6.11 4.88 -18.95
CA ILE A 20 5.50 3.89 -18.06
C ILE A 20 4.52 3.07 -18.91
N PRO A 21 4.67 1.73 -18.97
CA PRO A 21 3.76 0.90 -19.75
C PRO A 21 2.31 1.14 -19.33
N ALA A 22 1.42 1.36 -20.27
CA ALA A 22 0.00 1.56 -19.98
C ALA A 22 -0.56 0.30 -19.30
N PHE A 23 -1.16 0.48 -18.11
CA PHE A 23 -1.81 -0.61 -17.40
C PHE A 23 -3.16 -0.93 -18.04
N ASP A 24 -3.31 -2.17 -18.52
CA ASP A 24 -4.59 -2.71 -19.03
C ASP A 24 -5.21 -3.68 -18.01
N LEU A 25 -6.15 -3.17 -17.24
CA LEU A 25 -6.87 -3.95 -16.24
C LEU A 25 -7.61 -5.15 -16.85
N ASN A 26 -8.13 -5.05 -18.08
CA ASN A 26 -8.87 -6.13 -18.72
C ASN A 26 -7.95 -7.32 -19.03
N MET A 27 -6.72 -7.07 -19.43
CA MET A 27 -5.71 -8.11 -19.65
C MET A 27 -5.41 -8.86 -18.35
N HIS A 28 -5.25 -8.15 -17.25
CA HIS A 28 -4.97 -8.76 -15.95
C HIS A 28 -6.20 -9.50 -15.39
N ALA A 29 -7.41 -8.97 -15.59
CA ALA A 29 -8.65 -9.67 -15.26
C ALA A 29 -8.81 -10.99 -16.07
N ALA A 30 -8.40 -11.00 -17.35
CA ALA A 30 -8.37 -12.22 -18.15
C ALA A 30 -7.34 -13.24 -17.64
N ARG A 31 -6.16 -12.78 -17.21
CA ARG A 31 -5.14 -13.63 -16.57
C ARG A 31 -5.66 -14.26 -15.27
N LEU A 32 -6.36 -13.49 -14.43
CA LEU A 32 -7.03 -14.02 -13.24
C LEU A 32 -8.05 -15.12 -13.62
N LEU A 33 -8.84 -14.90 -14.67
CA LEU A 33 -9.82 -15.89 -15.12
C LEU A 33 -9.17 -17.24 -15.48
N MET A 34 -7.99 -17.18 -16.09
CA MET A 34 -7.28 -18.41 -16.52
C MET A 34 -6.56 -19.12 -15.37
N ARG A 35 -6.09 -18.38 -14.38
CA ARG A 35 -5.27 -18.93 -13.29
C ARG A 35 -6.05 -19.17 -12.00
N GLU A 36 -6.95 -18.26 -11.68
CA GLU A 36 -7.67 -18.19 -10.41
C GLU A 36 -9.13 -17.79 -10.64
N PRO A 37 -9.99 -18.72 -11.09
CA PRO A 37 -11.38 -18.42 -11.48
C PRO A 37 -12.21 -17.78 -10.37
N PHE A 38 -11.90 -18.05 -9.11
CA PHE A 38 -12.55 -17.45 -7.94
C PHE A 38 -12.38 -15.93 -7.94
N PHE A 39 -11.13 -15.44 -8.01
CA PHE A 39 -10.87 -13.99 -8.05
C PHE A 39 -11.43 -13.33 -9.31
N ALA A 40 -11.41 -14.02 -10.42
CA ALA A 40 -12.06 -13.52 -11.64
C ALA A 40 -13.57 -13.35 -11.48
N ALA A 41 -14.23 -14.26 -10.75
CA ALA A 41 -15.65 -14.14 -10.44
C ALA A 41 -15.96 -12.93 -9.57
N ILE A 42 -15.12 -12.66 -8.55
CA ILE A 42 -15.20 -11.45 -7.72
C ILE A 42 -14.98 -10.21 -8.59
N SER A 43 -13.90 -10.18 -9.35
CA SER A 43 -13.53 -9.05 -10.22
C SER A 43 -14.68 -8.64 -11.16
N ARG A 44 -15.47 -9.56 -11.67
CA ARG A 44 -16.62 -9.25 -12.54
C ARG A 44 -17.80 -8.57 -11.83
N ARG A 45 -17.84 -8.65 -10.50
CA ARG A 45 -18.90 -8.06 -9.65
C ARG A 45 -18.53 -6.69 -9.09
N ILE A 46 -17.31 -6.23 -9.33
CA ILE A 46 -16.75 -5.00 -8.80
C ILE A 46 -16.62 -3.99 -9.93
N ASN A 47 -17.14 -2.77 -9.73
CA ASN A 47 -16.90 -1.64 -10.61
C ASN A 47 -15.42 -1.24 -10.52
N LYS A 48 -14.86 -0.75 -11.62
CA LYS A 48 -13.43 -0.40 -11.71
C LYS A 48 -13.28 1.03 -12.17
N LYS A 49 -12.52 1.82 -11.41
CA LYS A 49 -12.32 3.24 -11.65
C LYS A 49 -10.83 3.58 -11.59
N ALA A 50 -10.30 4.02 -12.72
CA ALA A 50 -8.95 4.59 -12.77
C ALA A 50 -8.96 6.02 -12.23
N THR A 51 -8.01 6.36 -11.37
CA THR A 51 -7.81 7.72 -10.86
C THR A 51 -6.35 7.92 -10.46
N ARG A 52 -5.88 9.17 -10.56
CA ARG A 52 -4.57 9.60 -10.02
C ARG A 52 -4.69 10.30 -8.67
N SER A 53 -5.90 10.33 -8.09
CA SER A 53 -6.15 10.97 -6.80
C SER A 53 -5.69 10.15 -5.60
N ILE A 54 -5.40 8.87 -5.81
CA ILE A 54 -4.84 7.96 -4.80
C ILE A 54 -3.46 7.48 -5.24
N PRO A 55 -2.57 7.14 -4.31
CA PRO A 55 -1.20 6.71 -4.66
C PRO A 55 -1.16 5.31 -5.29
N THR A 56 -2.01 4.39 -4.87
CA THR A 56 -1.95 2.95 -5.18
C THR A 56 -3.26 2.39 -5.74
N ALA A 57 -3.91 1.52 -5.02
CA ALA A 57 -5.22 0.96 -5.31
C ALA A 57 -6.03 0.85 -4.01
N GLY A 58 -7.31 0.58 -4.10
CA GLY A 58 -8.17 0.36 -2.94
C GLY A 58 -9.56 -0.08 -3.35
N VAL A 59 -10.25 -0.82 -2.48
CA VAL A 59 -11.66 -1.16 -2.65
C VAL A 59 -12.54 -0.36 -1.71
N THR A 60 -13.72 0.01 -2.19
CA THR A 60 -14.69 0.76 -1.40
C THR A 60 -16.12 0.32 -1.71
N VAL A 61 -17.07 0.80 -0.91
CA VAL A 61 -18.49 0.67 -1.17
C VAL A 61 -19.05 2.03 -1.53
N THR A 62 -19.67 2.13 -2.71
CA THR A 62 -20.32 3.35 -3.16
C THR A 62 -21.58 3.64 -2.33
N LYS A 63 -22.12 4.86 -2.44
CA LYS A 63 -23.39 5.25 -1.78
C LYS A 63 -24.57 4.37 -2.17
N ASP A 64 -24.52 3.77 -3.35
CA ASP A 64 -25.55 2.86 -3.87
C ASP A 64 -25.31 1.41 -3.44
N GLY A 65 -24.34 1.15 -2.55
CA GLY A 65 -24.01 -0.17 -2.04
C GLY A 65 -23.27 -1.07 -3.02
N GLN A 66 -22.68 -0.52 -4.10
CA GLN A 66 -21.89 -1.28 -5.06
C GLN A 66 -20.41 -1.29 -4.65
N PHE A 67 -19.73 -2.39 -4.91
CA PHE A 67 -18.28 -2.45 -4.73
C PHE A 67 -17.57 -1.75 -5.88
N GLU A 68 -16.57 -0.95 -5.54
CA GLU A 68 -15.73 -0.25 -6.50
C GLU A 68 -14.23 -0.49 -6.17
N LEU A 69 -13.48 -0.95 -7.15
CA LEU A 69 -12.02 -0.98 -7.14
C LEU A 69 -11.52 0.34 -7.75
N VAL A 70 -10.88 1.15 -6.96
CA VAL A 70 -10.21 2.38 -7.39
C VAL A 70 -8.72 2.09 -7.53
N TYR A 71 -8.09 2.52 -8.62
CA TYR A 71 -6.67 2.26 -8.81
C TYR A 71 -5.96 3.40 -9.54
N ASN A 72 -4.68 3.60 -9.20
CA ASN A 72 -3.82 4.52 -9.90
C ASN A 72 -3.13 3.80 -11.07
N PRO A 73 -3.42 4.16 -12.34
CA PRO A 73 -2.84 3.47 -13.49
C PRO A 73 -1.32 3.64 -13.59
N ASP A 74 -0.76 4.76 -13.10
CA ASP A 74 0.68 5.01 -13.14
C ASP A 74 1.42 4.13 -12.11
N PHE A 75 0.82 3.88 -10.96
CA PHE A 75 1.31 2.92 -9.97
C PHE A 75 1.27 1.50 -10.55
N MET A 76 0.09 1.07 -10.99
CA MET A 76 -0.09 -0.27 -11.56
C MET A 76 0.81 -0.53 -12.77
N GLY A 77 1.05 0.50 -13.60
CA GLY A 77 1.93 0.40 -14.76
C GLY A 77 3.39 0.10 -14.42
N LYS A 78 3.87 0.56 -13.26
CA LYS A 78 5.25 0.36 -12.79
C LYS A 78 5.52 -1.03 -12.19
N LEU A 79 4.47 -1.73 -11.77
CA LEU A 79 4.59 -3.05 -11.16
C LEU A 79 4.95 -4.11 -12.19
N GLU A 80 5.62 -5.17 -11.75
CA GLU A 80 5.74 -6.39 -12.53
C GLU A 80 4.38 -7.10 -12.70
N ASP A 81 4.22 -7.87 -13.75
CA ASP A 81 2.95 -8.51 -14.07
C ASP A 81 2.44 -9.46 -12.97
N ALA A 82 3.35 -10.12 -12.26
CA ALA A 82 2.99 -10.95 -11.11
C ALA A 82 2.43 -10.10 -9.97
N HIS A 83 3.10 -9.00 -9.64
CA HIS A 83 2.68 -8.08 -8.59
C HIS A 83 1.36 -7.38 -8.90
N LYS A 84 1.08 -7.07 -10.17
CA LYS A 84 -0.23 -6.53 -10.59
C LYS A 84 -1.37 -7.46 -10.19
N LEU A 85 -1.19 -8.78 -10.39
CA LEU A 85 -2.19 -9.76 -9.97
C LEU A 85 -2.27 -9.88 -8.45
N GLY A 86 -1.14 -9.86 -7.76
CA GLY A 86 -1.07 -9.87 -6.29
C GLY A 86 -1.83 -8.69 -5.68
N VAL A 87 -1.60 -7.47 -6.19
CA VAL A 87 -2.32 -6.26 -5.76
C VAL A 87 -3.83 -6.39 -5.97
N LEU A 88 -4.26 -6.86 -7.14
CA LEU A 88 -5.70 -7.07 -7.39
C LEU A 88 -6.31 -8.10 -6.42
N LYS A 89 -5.58 -9.17 -6.11
CA LYS A 89 -6.03 -10.17 -5.14
C LYS A 89 -6.08 -9.59 -3.74
N HIS A 90 -5.11 -8.77 -3.35
CA HIS A 90 -5.07 -8.07 -2.07
C HIS A 90 -6.36 -7.26 -1.87
N GLU A 91 -6.72 -6.43 -2.84
CA GLU A 91 -7.96 -5.64 -2.79
C GLU A 91 -9.21 -6.52 -2.66
N PHE A 92 -9.24 -7.64 -3.36
CA PHE A 92 -10.37 -8.56 -3.28
C PHE A 92 -10.45 -9.30 -1.94
N TYR A 93 -9.31 -9.55 -1.29
CA TYR A 93 -9.29 -10.09 0.07
C TYR A 93 -9.91 -9.15 1.10
N HIS A 94 -9.78 -7.82 0.94
CA HIS A 94 -10.49 -6.88 1.81
C HIS A 94 -12.02 -7.07 1.75
N LEU A 95 -12.56 -7.46 0.61
CA LEU A 95 -13.99 -7.79 0.48
C LEU A 95 -14.31 -9.16 1.07
N ILE A 96 -13.45 -10.17 0.82
CA ILE A 96 -13.63 -11.54 1.31
C ILE A 96 -13.58 -11.59 2.85
N PHE A 97 -12.66 -10.84 3.46
CA PHE A 97 -12.50 -10.76 4.91
C PHE A 97 -13.43 -9.74 5.56
N GLU A 98 -14.32 -9.14 4.76
CA GLU A 98 -15.31 -8.15 5.20
C GLU A 98 -14.69 -6.92 5.88
N HIS A 99 -13.48 -6.53 5.51
CA HIS A 99 -12.81 -5.36 6.07
C HIS A 99 -13.56 -4.06 5.73
N VAL A 100 -14.20 -4.01 4.55
CA VAL A 100 -14.93 -2.83 4.05
C VAL A 100 -16.39 -2.82 4.49
N THR A 101 -17.03 -3.98 4.61
CA THR A 101 -18.48 -4.12 4.82
C THR A 101 -18.84 -4.77 6.14
N GLY A 102 -17.88 -5.41 6.79
CA GLY A 102 -18.14 -6.19 8.01
C GLY A 102 -18.47 -5.31 9.21
N THR A 103 -19.36 -5.81 10.06
CA THR A 103 -19.68 -5.16 11.35
C THR A 103 -18.49 -5.15 12.30
N ARG A 104 -17.52 -6.04 12.11
CA ARG A 104 -16.28 -6.14 12.90
C ARG A 104 -15.43 -4.86 12.81
N PHE A 105 -15.40 -4.24 11.64
CA PHE A 105 -14.65 -3.01 11.36
C PHE A 105 -15.56 -1.80 11.13
N ALA A 106 -16.84 -1.87 11.53
CA ALA A 106 -17.80 -0.78 11.31
C ALA A 106 -17.37 0.55 11.97
N HIS A 107 -16.62 0.45 13.08
CA HIS A 107 -16.07 1.61 13.80
C HIS A 107 -14.81 2.22 13.15
N PHE A 108 -14.27 1.59 12.11
CA PHE A 108 -13.06 2.04 11.42
C PHE A 108 -13.15 3.50 10.95
N ARG A 109 -14.34 3.92 10.53
CA ARG A 109 -14.61 5.30 10.07
C ARG A 109 -14.43 6.36 11.16
N ASP A 110 -14.65 5.96 12.41
CA ASP A 110 -14.62 6.84 13.57
C ASP A 110 -13.23 6.90 14.22
N LEU A 111 -12.26 6.12 13.72
CA LEU A 111 -10.92 6.05 14.27
C LEU A 111 -10.12 7.34 13.96
N SER A 112 -9.22 7.70 14.88
CA SER A 112 -8.20 8.73 14.64
C SER A 112 -7.23 8.30 13.54
N GLY A 113 -6.48 9.24 12.97
CA GLY A 113 -5.48 8.94 11.95
C GLY A 113 -4.49 7.85 12.36
N PRO A 114 -3.83 7.93 13.54
CA PRO A 114 -2.93 6.88 14.01
C PRO A 114 -3.60 5.53 14.18
N GLU A 115 -4.75 5.47 14.85
CA GLU A 115 -5.51 4.25 15.04
C GLU A 115 -5.98 3.65 13.70
N ARG A 116 -6.41 4.48 12.77
CA ARG A 116 -6.78 4.02 11.43
C ARG A 116 -5.59 3.38 10.72
N LYS A 117 -4.42 4.01 10.77
CA LYS A 117 -3.19 3.46 10.20
C LYS A 117 -2.83 2.10 10.81
N LEU A 118 -2.93 1.97 12.13
CA LEU A 118 -2.67 0.71 12.83
C LEU A 118 -3.62 -0.40 12.38
N HIS A 119 -4.91 -0.08 12.23
CA HIS A 119 -5.91 -1.02 11.73
C HIS A 119 -5.65 -1.42 10.27
N ASN A 120 -5.28 -0.48 9.40
CA ASN A 120 -4.90 -0.77 8.01
C ASN A 120 -3.76 -1.78 7.98
N ILE A 121 -2.66 -1.51 8.71
CA ILE A 121 -1.51 -2.41 8.77
C ILE A 121 -1.93 -3.81 9.26
N GLY A 122 -2.78 -3.89 10.29
CA GLY A 122 -3.24 -5.18 10.81
C GLY A 122 -4.09 -5.97 9.81
N MET A 123 -4.96 -5.28 9.06
CA MET A 123 -5.75 -5.88 7.98
C MET A 123 -4.87 -6.35 6.82
N ASP A 124 -3.88 -5.53 6.43
CA ASP A 124 -2.93 -5.87 5.37
C ASP A 124 -2.04 -7.05 5.75
N LEU A 125 -1.53 -7.13 6.97
CA LEU A 125 -0.75 -8.27 7.45
C LEU A 125 -1.56 -9.57 7.38
N ALA A 126 -2.84 -9.53 7.74
CA ALA A 126 -3.73 -10.68 7.64
C ALA A 126 -3.89 -11.15 6.18
N ILE A 127 -4.11 -10.23 5.25
CA ILE A 127 -4.23 -10.52 3.82
C ILE A 127 -2.91 -11.00 3.23
N ASN A 128 -1.82 -10.28 3.51
CA ASN A 128 -0.52 -10.50 2.89
C ASN A 128 0.09 -11.84 3.28
N SER A 129 -0.31 -12.39 4.43
CA SER A 129 -0.01 -13.79 4.80
C SER A 129 -0.39 -14.80 3.72
N HIS A 130 -1.45 -14.52 2.95
CA HIS A 130 -1.96 -15.39 1.87
C HIS A 130 -1.36 -15.09 0.51
N LEU A 131 -0.56 -14.01 0.38
CA LEU A 131 -0.01 -13.50 -0.89
C LEU A 131 1.52 -13.47 -0.90
N GLN A 132 2.16 -14.34 -0.13
CA GLN A 132 3.62 -14.41 -0.04
C GLN A 132 4.24 -14.63 -1.43
N GLY A 133 5.18 -13.75 -1.80
CA GLY A 133 5.83 -13.77 -3.11
C GLY A 133 5.00 -13.27 -4.29
N GLU A 134 3.79 -12.77 -4.04
CA GLU A 134 2.91 -12.21 -5.08
C GLU A 134 2.80 -10.68 -4.99
N LEU A 135 3.25 -10.09 -3.89
CA LEU A 135 3.19 -8.65 -3.65
C LEU A 135 4.56 -7.99 -3.82
N PRO A 136 4.60 -6.68 -4.14
CA PRO A 136 5.85 -5.93 -4.15
C PRO A 136 6.52 -5.91 -2.77
N ASP A 137 7.86 -5.78 -2.73
CA ASP A 137 8.66 -5.77 -1.50
C ASP A 137 8.29 -4.64 -0.52
N MET A 138 7.61 -3.60 -1.00
CA MET A 138 7.15 -2.48 -0.16
C MET A 138 5.95 -2.83 0.73
N CYS A 139 5.25 -3.93 0.47
CA CYS A 139 4.09 -4.35 1.25
C CYS A 139 4.50 -4.88 2.63
N CYS A 140 3.73 -4.56 3.66
CA CYS A 140 3.93 -5.14 4.98
C CYS A 140 3.71 -6.66 4.92
N MET A 141 4.63 -7.42 5.52
CA MET A 141 4.58 -8.88 5.47
C MET A 141 4.95 -9.47 6.83
N PRO A 142 4.13 -10.38 7.39
CA PRO A 142 4.51 -11.08 8.61
C PRO A 142 5.82 -11.86 8.41
N GLY A 143 6.68 -11.87 9.41
CA GLY A 143 7.99 -12.50 9.35
C GLY A 143 9.06 -11.67 8.63
N GLN A 144 8.77 -10.41 8.25
CA GLN A 144 9.71 -9.56 7.52
C GLN A 144 9.78 -8.13 8.09
N GLY A 145 10.96 -7.51 7.99
CA GLY A 145 11.18 -6.13 8.37
C GLY A 145 10.68 -5.80 9.78
N PRO A 146 9.85 -4.74 9.94
CA PRO A 146 9.29 -4.35 11.23
C PRO A 146 8.36 -5.42 11.87
N PHE A 147 7.91 -6.39 11.10
CA PHE A 147 6.98 -7.45 11.46
C PHE A 147 7.65 -8.83 11.51
N ALA A 148 8.99 -8.88 11.64
CA ALA A 148 9.79 -10.11 11.63
C ALA A 148 9.38 -11.11 12.72
N GLU A 149 8.87 -10.62 13.85
CA GLU A 149 8.43 -11.42 15.00
C GLU A 149 6.98 -11.90 14.89
N TYR A 150 6.23 -11.42 13.89
CA TYR A 150 4.82 -11.78 13.76
C TYR A 150 4.66 -13.07 12.96
N GLU A 151 3.90 -13.98 13.53
CA GLU A 151 3.50 -15.22 12.84
C GLU A 151 2.57 -14.90 11.67
N ALA A 152 2.65 -15.70 10.60
CA ALA A 152 1.75 -15.60 9.48
C ALA A 152 0.36 -16.18 9.81
N PHE A 153 -0.65 -15.78 9.04
CA PHE A 153 -2.03 -16.30 9.11
C PHE A 153 -2.78 -15.99 10.41
N LEU A 154 -2.39 -14.95 11.12
CA LEU A 154 -3.21 -14.40 12.21
C LEU A 154 -4.38 -13.59 11.62
N SER A 155 -5.43 -13.39 12.41
CA SER A 155 -6.53 -12.49 12.00
C SER A 155 -6.12 -11.03 12.09
N ALA A 156 -6.84 -10.16 11.41
CA ALA A 156 -6.59 -8.72 11.45
C ALA A 156 -6.63 -8.19 12.90
N GLU A 157 -7.59 -8.66 13.72
CA GLU A 157 -7.70 -8.26 15.12
C GLU A 157 -6.49 -8.70 15.96
N GLN A 158 -5.93 -9.87 15.66
CA GLN A 158 -4.74 -10.35 16.36
C GLN A 158 -3.52 -9.49 16.01
N TYR A 159 -3.34 -9.14 14.74
CA TYR A 159 -2.27 -8.22 14.34
C TYR A 159 -2.48 -6.82 14.92
N ILE A 160 -3.69 -6.30 14.94
CA ILE A 160 -4.02 -5.01 15.56
C ILE A 160 -3.65 -5.02 17.06
N ALA A 161 -3.94 -6.11 17.76
CA ALA A 161 -3.60 -6.24 19.18
C ALA A 161 -2.08 -6.27 19.41
N LEU A 162 -1.33 -7.00 18.57
CA LEU A 162 0.14 -7.04 18.62
C LEU A 162 0.77 -5.68 18.31
N LEU A 163 0.23 -4.96 17.31
CA LEU A 163 0.70 -3.62 16.95
C LEU A 163 0.51 -2.63 18.10
N ARG A 164 -0.66 -2.63 18.76
CA ARG A 164 -0.93 -1.78 19.93
C ARG A 164 0.02 -2.07 21.08
N GLN A 165 0.21 -3.36 21.40
CA GLN A 165 1.14 -3.74 22.45
C GLN A 165 2.54 -3.21 22.18
N LYS A 166 3.01 -3.28 20.94
CA LYS A 166 4.33 -2.76 20.55
C LYS A 166 4.44 -1.23 20.64
N GLU A 167 3.37 -0.51 20.32
CA GLU A 167 3.32 0.95 20.51
C GLU A 167 3.39 1.32 22.00
N GLU A 168 2.61 0.64 22.85
CA GLU A 168 2.63 0.86 24.30
C GLU A 168 4.00 0.56 24.95
N GLU A 169 4.69 -0.50 24.50
CA GLU A 169 6.03 -0.84 24.94
C GLU A 169 7.06 0.19 24.48
N GLY A 170 6.95 0.70 23.25
CA GLY A 170 7.83 1.73 22.69
C GLY A 170 7.69 3.10 23.37
N GLU A 171 6.49 3.48 23.79
CA GLU A 171 6.24 4.71 24.55
C GLU A 171 6.75 4.60 26.02
N GLY A 172 6.83 3.40 26.57
CA GLY A 172 7.31 3.14 27.93
C GLY A 172 8.83 3.33 28.09
N GLU A 173 9.62 3.11 27.05
CA GLU A 173 11.09 3.28 27.07
C GLU A 173 11.54 4.74 26.89
N GLY A 174 10.67 5.64 26.44
CA GLY A 174 11.00 7.06 26.14
C GLY A 174 10.94 8.03 27.32
N ASN A 175 10.62 7.60 28.55
CA ASN A 175 10.41 8.52 29.69
C ASN A 175 11.56 8.48 30.72
N GLY A 176 12.80 8.56 30.26
CA GLY A 176 14.02 8.63 31.06
C GLY A 176 15.00 9.69 30.56
N GLU A 177 15.10 10.77 31.34
CA GLU A 177 16.11 11.83 31.35
C GLU A 177 16.01 12.97 30.35
N GLY A 178 15.70 14.12 30.90
CA GLY A 178 15.74 15.44 30.30
C GLY A 178 17.13 15.87 29.86
N GLY A 179 17.18 16.58 28.76
CA GLY A 179 18.31 17.33 28.25
C GLY A 179 17.81 18.54 27.50
N GLU A 180 18.13 19.72 28.06
CA GLU A 180 17.80 21.03 27.51
C GLU A 180 18.44 21.29 26.15
N GLY A 181 17.69 21.96 25.27
CA GLY A 181 18.19 23.02 24.39
C GLY A 181 18.76 22.59 23.05
N GLY A 182 18.08 23.00 21.99
CA GLY A 182 18.66 23.07 20.65
C GLY A 182 17.60 23.36 19.59
N GLU A 183 17.36 24.65 19.33
CA GLU A 183 16.67 25.09 18.12
C GLU A 183 17.50 24.68 16.89
N GLY A 184 16.96 23.84 16.06
CA GLY A 184 17.54 23.43 14.80
C GLY A 184 16.46 23.24 13.76
N GLU A 185 16.25 24.24 12.91
CA GLU A 185 15.53 24.09 11.67
C GLU A 185 16.24 23.05 10.80
N GLY A 186 15.63 21.91 10.63
CA GLY A 186 16.10 20.84 9.75
C GLY A 186 14.97 20.41 8.82
N GLU A 187 15.03 20.83 7.58
CA GLU A 187 14.31 20.18 6.49
C GLU A 187 14.69 18.70 6.43
N GLY A 188 13.89 17.86 7.03
CA GLY A 188 14.04 16.42 7.01
C GLY A 188 13.19 15.80 5.89
N THR A 189 13.75 15.68 4.70
CA THR A 189 13.31 14.71 3.71
C THR A 189 13.64 13.30 4.23
N GLY A 190 12.79 12.77 5.08
CA GLY A 190 12.90 11.42 5.61
C GLY A 190 11.67 10.62 5.20
N GLY A 191 11.67 10.07 3.98
CA GLY A 191 10.73 9.03 3.61
C GLY A 191 11.04 7.76 4.38
N SER A 192 10.51 7.65 5.58
CA SER A 192 10.42 6.38 6.29
C SER A 192 9.28 5.62 5.64
N GLY A 193 9.62 4.68 4.77
CA GLY A 193 8.65 3.76 4.18
C GLY A 193 8.12 2.86 5.30
N ASP A 194 6.99 3.23 5.86
CA ASP A 194 6.29 2.49 6.92
C ASP A 194 5.62 1.21 6.43
N GLY A 195 6.04 0.65 5.30
CA GLY A 195 5.56 -0.65 4.82
C GLY A 195 4.05 -0.74 4.53
N GLN A 196 3.34 0.37 4.59
CA GLN A 196 1.92 0.44 4.26
C GLN A 196 1.77 0.62 2.75
N PHE A 197 1.23 -0.41 2.11
CA PHE A 197 0.99 -0.42 0.67
C PHE A 197 -0.23 0.38 0.29
N ASP A 198 -1.29 0.30 1.06
CA ASP A 198 -2.59 0.89 0.78
C ASP A 198 -2.98 1.93 1.83
N ASP A 199 -3.54 3.04 1.35
CA ASP A 199 -4.11 4.09 2.18
C ASP A 199 -5.64 4.01 2.08
N HIS A 200 -6.24 3.37 3.07
CA HIS A 200 -7.68 3.16 3.14
C HIS A 200 -8.46 4.40 3.62
N ASP A 201 -7.88 5.59 3.60
CA ASP A 201 -8.54 6.83 4.05
C ASP A 201 -9.85 7.15 3.31
N GLY A 202 -10.04 6.56 2.14
CA GLY A 202 -11.28 6.67 1.35
C GLY A 202 -12.40 5.71 1.73
N TRP A 203 -12.20 4.78 2.68
CA TRP A 203 -13.23 3.82 3.04
C TRP A 203 -14.39 4.48 3.79
N GLY A 204 -15.54 4.51 3.11
CA GLY A 204 -16.78 4.91 3.73
C GLY A 204 -17.21 6.37 3.55
N ALA A 205 -16.86 6.98 2.46
CA ALA A 205 -17.47 8.25 2.03
C ALA A 205 -18.94 8.08 1.59
#